data_c5f15eb5ced14a0e23517496ad89fb29
#
_entry.id   c5f15eb5ced14a0e23517496ad89fb29
#
_cell.length_a   1.000
_cell.length_b   1.000
_cell.length_c   1.000
_cell.angle_alpha   90.00
_cell.angle_beta   90.00
_cell.angle_gamma   90.00
#
_symmetry.space_group_name_H-M   'P 1'
#
loop_
_entity.id
_entity.type
_entity.pdbx_description
1 polymer ?
#
loop_
_entity_poly.entity_id
_entity_poly.type
_entity_poly.pdbx_seq_one_letter_code
_entity_poly.pdbx_strand_id
1 'polypeptide(L)'
;MEIANLKVYNDNMRKSLLDKAYFLSFVDSDTFIDFGCADGSLLKHIHEMFPDKKLIGHDISPEMLQVAEKNLEGCNVSLYNNFENVISLKLDNATLILSSVIHEVYSYGDNQSVNEFWRQVFNENFRYIAIRDLTPRKSIDRMSDINDVSRVLHNANPTHLAEFEA
;
A
#
# COMPACT_ATOMS: atom_id res chain seq x y z
N MET A 1 -4.94 -7.02 -11.58
CA MET A 1 -6.11 -6.09 -11.56
C MET A 1 -5.94 -5.10 -12.69
N GLU A 2 -6.90 -5.00 -13.61
CA GLU A 2 -6.86 -4.01 -14.69
C GLU A 2 -7.48 -2.71 -14.15
N ILE A 3 -6.69 -1.62 -14.07
CA ILE A 3 -7.17 -0.34 -13.53
C ILE A 3 -7.77 0.46 -14.68
N ALA A 4 -9.09 0.46 -14.80
CA ALA A 4 -9.83 1.11 -15.88
C ALA A 4 -9.59 2.64 -15.98
N ASN A 5 -9.21 3.31 -14.88
CA ASN A 5 -8.85 4.72 -14.86
C ASN A 5 -7.74 5.01 -13.85
N LEU A 6 -6.51 4.88 -14.29
CA LEU A 6 -5.29 5.06 -13.50
C LEU A 6 -5.24 6.43 -12.80
N LYS A 7 -5.70 7.50 -13.46
CA LYS A 7 -5.70 8.85 -12.89
C LYS A 7 -6.63 8.95 -11.67
N VAL A 8 -7.87 8.46 -11.81
CA VAL A 8 -8.85 8.48 -10.71
C VAL A 8 -8.37 7.61 -9.55
N TYR A 9 -7.77 6.45 -9.84
CA TYR A 9 -7.18 5.59 -8.84
C TYR A 9 -6.10 6.33 -8.04
N ASN A 10 -5.13 6.94 -8.72
CA ASN A 10 -4.04 7.66 -8.07
C ASN A 10 -4.54 8.88 -7.27
N ASP A 11 -5.51 9.64 -7.79
CA ASP A 11 -6.09 10.77 -7.07
C ASP A 11 -6.80 10.33 -5.78
N ASN A 12 -7.46 9.18 -5.78
CA ASN A 12 -8.07 8.60 -4.57
C ASN A 12 -7.01 8.11 -3.57
N MET A 13 -5.93 7.50 -4.05
CA MET A 13 -4.81 7.06 -3.21
C MET A 13 -4.14 8.25 -2.49
N ARG A 14 -4.04 9.40 -3.14
CA ARG A 14 -3.47 10.64 -2.56
C ARG A 14 -4.32 11.27 -1.46
N LYS A 15 -5.65 11.11 -1.50
CA LYS A 15 -6.57 11.69 -0.48
C LYS A 15 -6.28 11.19 0.94
N SER A 16 -5.72 10.01 1.09
CA SER A 16 -5.42 9.41 2.40
C SER A 16 -3.93 9.50 2.78
N LEU A 17 -3.15 10.38 2.13
CA LEU A 17 -1.70 10.41 2.28
C LEU A 17 -1.25 10.69 3.72
N LEU A 18 -1.87 11.67 4.39
CA LEU A 18 -1.54 11.98 5.80
C LEU A 18 -1.85 10.81 6.73
N ASP A 19 -2.97 10.11 6.48
CA ASP A 19 -3.33 8.91 7.22
C ASP A 19 -2.35 7.75 6.95
N LYS A 20 -1.85 7.62 5.73
CA LYS A 20 -0.81 6.65 5.38
C LYS A 20 0.54 6.95 6.04
N ALA A 21 0.85 8.21 6.29
CA ALA A 21 2.12 8.67 6.86
C ALA A 21 2.13 8.70 8.40
N TYR A 22 1.07 8.24 9.09
CA TYR A 22 0.91 8.32 10.55
C TYR A 22 2.11 7.74 11.32
N PHE A 23 2.73 6.70 10.78
CA PHE A 23 3.82 5.97 11.44
C PHE A 23 5.11 6.78 11.53
N LEU A 24 5.29 7.82 10.71
CA LEU A 24 6.54 8.59 10.64
C LEU A 24 6.93 9.24 11.99
N SER A 25 5.96 9.50 12.86
CA SER A 25 6.20 10.02 14.21
C SER A 25 6.66 8.94 15.22
N PHE A 26 6.61 7.66 14.85
CA PHE A 26 6.91 6.54 15.74
C PHE A 26 8.17 5.75 15.32
N VAL A 27 8.73 6.03 14.14
CA VAL A 27 9.86 5.29 13.60
C VAL A 27 11.08 6.19 13.44
N ASP A 28 12.25 5.59 13.65
CA ASP A 28 13.56 6.23 13.48
C ASP A 28 14.43 5.32 12.62
N SER A 29 14.23 5.41 11.31
CA SER A 29 14.94 4.60 10.32
C SER A 29 15.68 5.46 9.33
N ASP A 30 16.76 4.92 8.76
CA ASP A 30 17.54 5.56 7.69
C ASP A 30 17.00 5.23 6.31
N THR A 31 16.26 4.13 6.21
CA THR A 31 15.66 3.65 4.97
C THR A 31 14.16 3.38 5.17
N PHE A 32 13.35 3.82 4.22
CA PHE A 32 11.93 3.49 4.13
C PHE A 32 11.67 2.66 2.87
N ILE A 33 10.97 1.55 3.03
CA ILE A 33 10.61 0.61 1.96
C ILE A 33 9.10 0.59 1.86
N ASP A 34 8.52 1.05 0.75
CA ASP A 34 7.08 1.02 0.49
C ASP A 34 6.76 -0.18 -0.41
N PHE A 35 6.12 -1.19 0.17
CA PHE A 35 5.69 -2.40 -0.54
C PHE A 35 4.29 -2.17 -1.13
N GLY A 36 4.17 -2.22 -2.45
CA GLY A 36 2.99 -1.78 -3.18
C GLY A 36 2.95 -0.25 -3.31
N CYS A 37 4.06 0.34 -3.75
CA CYS A 37 4.25 1.80 -3.74
C CYS A 37 3.39 2.55 -4.77
N ALA A 38 2.72 1.84 -5.69
CA ALA A 38 1.89 2.40 -6.75
C ALA A 38 2.60 3.55 -7.49
N ASP A 39 2.01 4.76 -7.49
CA ASP A 39 2.57 5.95 -8.15
C ASP A 39 3.69 6.64 -7.36
N GLY A 40 4.14 6.08 -6.23
CA GLY A 40 5.21 6.63 -5.40
C GLY A 40 4.82 7.84 -4.55
N SER A 41 3.54 8.20 -4.47
CA SER A 41 3.08 9.41 -3.74
C SER A 41 3.46 9.40 -2.26
N LEU A 42 3.42 8.24 -1.58
CA LEU A 42 3.84 8.13 -0.18
C LEU A 42 5.35 8.36 -0.03
N LEU A 43 6.14 7.75 -0.90
CA LEU A 43 7.60 7.94 -0.90
C LEU A 43 7.98 9.40 -1.18
N LYS A 44 7.28 10.07 -2.09
CA LYS A 44 7.48 11.50 -2.36
C LYS A 44 7.20 12.34 -1.10
N HIS A 45 6.12 12.06 -0.41
CA HIS A 45 5.77 12.74 0.83
C HIS A 45 6.83 12.52 1.93
N ILE A 46 7.34 11.30 2.05
CA ILE A 46 8.44 10.99 2.99
C ILE A 46 9.70 11.78 2.60
N HIS A 47 10.04 11.86 1.31
CA HIS A 47 11.18 12.64 0.85
C HIS A 47 11.04 14.13 1.18
N GLU A 48 9.86 14.71 0.98
CA GLU A 48 9.60 16.12 1.32
C GLU A 48 9.79 16.43 2.81
N MET A 49 9.47 15.47 3.68
CA MET A 49 9.67 15.60 5.13
C MET A 49 11.10 15.27 5.57
N PHE A 50 11.75 14.31 4.90
CA PHE A 50 13.05 13.75 5.28
C PHE A 50 13.92 13.52 4.04
N PRO A 51 14.48 14.59 3.43
CA PRO A 51 15.18 14.50 2.14
C PRO A 51 16.45 13.65 2.16
N ASP A 52 17.05 13.47 3.33
CA ASP A 52 18.28 12.70 3.52
C ASP A 52 18.06 11.18 3.67
N LYS A 53 16.80 10.75 3.83
CA LYS A 53 16.49 9.33 4.00
C LYS A 53 16.55 8.60 2.66
N LYS A 54 16.99 7.34 2.70
CA LYS A 54 16.96 6.44 1.55
C LYS A 54 15.54 5.88 1.37
N LEU A 55 15.04 5.93 0.14
CA LEU A 55 13.72 5.46 -0.19
C LEU A 55 13.79 4.30 -1.18
N ILE A 56 12.95 3.30 -0.95
CA ILE A 56 12.83 2.14 -1.83
C ILE A 56 11.33 1.91 -2.07
N GLY A 57 10.95 1.84 -3.35
CA GLY A 57 9.61 1.46 -3.76
C GLY A 57 9.61 0.07 -4.39
N HIS A 58 8.63 -0.72 -4.05
CA HIS A 58 8.33 -1.99 -4.71
C HIS A 58 6.90 -1.98 -5.20
N ASP A 59 6.70 -2.39 -6.46
CA ASP A 59 5.36 -2.67 -7.00
C ASP A 59 5.48 -3.75 -8.09
N ILE A 60 4.51 -4.65 -8.16
CA ILE A 60 4.49 -5.72 -9.16
C ILE A 60 4.10 -5.21 -10.55
N SER A 61 3.46 -4.03 -10.66
CA SER A 61 3.04 -3.41 -11.92
C SER A 61 4.15 -2.54 -12.51
N PRO A 62 4.72 -2.92 -13.66
CA PRO A 62 5.67 -2.08 -14.37
C PRO A 62 5.10 -0.71 -14.77
N GLU A 63 3.80 -0.64 -15.06
CA GLU A 63 3.10 0.60 -15.42
C GLU A 63 3.08 1.57 -14.23
N MET A 64 2.81 1.05 -13.02
CA MET A 64 2.86 1.86 -11.80
C MET A 64 4.27 2.35 -11.51
N LEU A 65 5.28 1.51 -11.66
CA LEU A 65 6.68 1.91 -11.48
C LEU A 65 7.12 3.00 -12.46
N GLN A 66 6.64 2.97 -13.71
CA GLN A 66 6.90 4.06 -14.67
C GLN A 66 6.26 5.39 -14.25
N VAL A 67 5.08 5.33 -13.62
CA VAL A 67 4.43 6.53 -13.06
C VAL A 67 5.19 7.01 -11.84
N ALA A 68 5.58 6.09 -10.95
CA ALA A 68 6.37 6.39 -9.76
C ALA A 68 7.73 7.03 -10.11
N GLU A 69 8.43 6.52 -11.13
CA GLU A 69 9.71 7.07 -11.59
C GLU A 69 9.58 8.55 -11.98
N LYS A 70 8.52 8.92 -12.71
CA LYS A 70 8.24 10.31 -13.08
C LYS A 70 7.86 11.18 -11.87
N ASN A 71 7.05 10.64 -10.96
CA ASN A 71 6.60 11.38 -9.77
C ASN A 71 7.74 11.62 -8.79
N LEU A 72 8.75 10.74 -8.77
CA LEU A 72 9.89 10.73 -7.84
C LEU A 72 11.15 11.31 -8.49
N GLU A 73 11.03 11.96 -9.64
CA GLU A 73 12.17 12.63 -10.28
C GLU A 73 12.84 13.63 -9.32
N GLY A 74 14.13 13.51 -9.16
CA GLY A 74 14.90 14.33 -8.20
C GLY A 74 14.92 13.81 -6.76
N CYS A 75 14.18 12.75 -6.43
CA CYS A 75 14.22 12.10 -5.12
C CYS A 75 15.32 11.01 -5.07
N ASN A 76 15.90 10.80 -3.88
CA ASN A 76 16.82 9.69 -3.64
C ASN A 76 16.05 8.39 -3.44
N VAL A 77 15.55 7.79 -4.53
CA VAL A 77 14.72 6.59 -4.51
C VAL A 77 15.23 5.51 -5.46
N SER A 78 15.04 4.25 -5.08
CA SER A 78 15.25 3.08 -5.94
C SER A 78 13.93 2.31 -6.08
N LEU A 79 13.56 1.93 -7.30
CA LEU A 79 12.32 1.24 -7.60
C LEU A 79 12.60 -0.20 -8.06
N TYR A 80 11.80 -1.16 -7.58
CA TYR A 80 11.95 -2.59 -7.86
C TYR A 80 10.58 -3.22 -8.17
N ASN A 81 10.55 -4.09 -9.18
CA ASN A 81 9.35 -4.90 -9.50
C ASN A 81 9.36 -6.30 -8.88
N ASN A 82 10.45 -6.65 -8.20
CA ASN A 82 10.57 -7.93 -7.49
C ASN A 82 11.04 -7.66 -6.06
N PHE A 83 10.26 -8.14 -5.08
CA PHE A 83 10.56 -7.93 -3.66
C PHE A 83 11.80 -8.68 -3.19
N GLU A 84 12.15 -9.82 -3.80
CA GLU A 84 13.40 -10.52 -3.51
C GLU A 84 14.63 -9.66 -3.76
N ASN A 85 14.58 -8.79 -4.78
CA ASN A 85 15.66 -7.83 -5.04
C ASN A 85 15.78 -6.80 -3.91
N VAL A 86 14.67 -6.37 -3.31
CA VAL A 86 14.67 -5.47 -2.14
C VAL A 86 15.26 -6.18 -0.92
N ILE A 87 14.83 -7.41 -0.65
CA ILE A 87 15.32 -8.24 0.44
C ILE A 87 16.85 -8.47 0.31
N SER A 88 17.33 -8.75 -0.91
CA SER A 88 18.76 -9.02 -1.17
C SER A 88 19.67 -7.84 -0.82
N LEU A 89 19.14 -6.63 -0.64
CA LEU A 89 19.92 -5.45 -0.24
C LEU A 89 20.38 -5.51 1.23
N LYS A 90 19.83 -6.41 2.05
CA LYS A 90 20.18 -6.61 3.47
C LYS A 90 20.27 -5.30 4.23
N LEU A 91 19.19 -4.58 4.26
CA LEU A 91 19.12 -3.22 4.81
C LEU A 91 19.01 -3.25 6.33
N ASP A 92 20.02 -2.76 7.00
CA ASP A 92 19.96 -2.45 8.42
C ASP A 92 19.19 -1.12 8.63
N ASN A 93 18.52 -0.99 9.77
CA ASN A 93 17.79 0.22 10.16
C ASN A 93 16.75 0.68 9.13
N ALA A 94 15.97 -0.27 8.59
CA ALA A 94 14.91 0.00 7.62
C ALA A 94 13.51 -0.16 8.23
N THR A 95 12.57 0.68 7.78
CA THR A 95 11.13 0.50 8.00
C THR A 95 10.50 -0.08 6.74
N LEU A 96 9.85 -1.23 6.87
CA LEU A 96 8.96 -1.77 5.85
C LEU A 96 7.55 -1.20 6.05
N ILE A 97 7.01 -0.60 5.00
CA ILE A 97 5.67 -0.03 4.97
C ILE A 97 4.76 -0.96 4.18
N LEU A 98 3.69 -1.41 4.82
CA LEU A 98 2.63 -2.24 4.25
C LEU A 98 1.31 -1.46 4.34
N SER A 99 1.10 -0.52 3.40
CA SER A 99 -0.03 0.39 3.44
C SER A 99 -1.06 0.08 2.35
N SER A 100 -2.20 -0.48 2.74
CA SER A 100 -3.31 -0.86 1.84
C SER A 100 -2.88 -1.88 0.78
N VAL A 101 -2.10 -2.88 1.16
CA VAL A 101 -1.55 -3.91 0.28
C VAL A 101 -1.72 -5.33 0.82
N ILE A 102 -1.82 -5.50 2.13
CA ILE A 102 -1.94 -6.84 2.74
C ILE A 102 -3.23 -7.53 2.31
N HIS A 103 -4.34 -6.79 2.18
CA HIS A 103 -5.59 -7.35 1.70
C HIS A 103 -5.47 -7.91 0.27
N GLU A 104 -4.60 -7.35 -0.58
CA GLU A 104 -4.32 -7.88 -1.92
C GLU A 104 -3.53 -9.20 -1.84
N VAL A 105 -2.53 -9.26 -0.95
CA VAL A 105 -1.76 -10.50 -0.70
C VAL A 105 -2.68 -11.65 -0.32
N TYR A 106 -3.68 -11.39 0.53
CA TYR A 106 -4.68 -12.40 0.94
C TYR A 106 -5.75 -12.68 -0.12
N SER A 107 -6.12 -11.69 -0.93
CA SER A 107 -7.18 -11.85 -1.95
C SER A 107 -6.71 -12.58 -3.19
N TYR A 108 -5.45 -12.41 -3.56
CA TYR A 108 -4.88 -12.96 -4.81
C TYR A 108 -3.87 -14.08 -4.57
N GLY A 109 -3.32 -14.19 -3.35
CA GLY A 109 -2.39 -15.24 -2.97
C GLY A 109 -3.11 -16.51 -2.49
N ASP A 110 -2.55 -17.66 -2.81
CA ASP A 110 -2.90 -18.90 -2.12
C ASP A 110 -2.22 -19.00 -0.74
N ASN A 111 -2.58 -20.00 0.05
CA ASN A 111 -2.02 -20.17 1.39
C ASN A 111 -0.48 -20.28 1.38
N GLN A 112 0.11 -20.84 0.33
CA GLN A 112 1.56 -20.97 0.23
C GLN A 112 2.21 -19.60 -0.02
N SER A 113 1.68 -18.82 -0.93
CA SER A 113 2.18 -17.47 -1.27
C SER A 113 2.05 -16.50 -0.08
N VAL A 114 0.93 -16.55 0.64
CA VAL A 114 0.71 -15.75 1.86
C VAL A 114 1.72 -16.12 2.95
N ASN A 115 1.94 -17.42 3.19
CA ASN A 115 2.91 -17.87 4.19
C ASN A 115 4.33 -17.49 3.78
N GLU A 116 4.67 -17.59 2.50
CA GLU A 116 5.99 -17.21 1.99
C GLU A 116 6.23 -15.71 2.13
N PHE A 117 5.21 -14.87 1.81
CA PHE A 117 5.27 -13.42 2.02
C PHE A 117 5.61 -13.10 3.49
N TRP A 118 4.86 -13.65 4.44
CA TRP A 118 5.13 -13.37 5.86
C TRP A 118 6.46 -13.95 6.33
N ARG A 119 6.87 -15.10 5.79
CA ARG A 119 8.18 -15.68 6.06
C ARG A 119 9.30 -14.73 5.61
N GLN A 120 9.18 -14.15 4.42
CA GLN A 120 10.13 -13.16 3.93
C GLN A 120 10.14 -11.92 4.82
N VAL A 121 8.98 -11.36 5.13
CA VAL A 121 8.85 -10.15 5.96
C VAL A 121 9.47 -10.35 7.36
N PHE A 122 9.26 -11.49 8.00
CA PHE A 122 9.73 -11.72 9.37
C PHE A 122 11.15 -12.32 9.47
N ASN A 123 11.68 -12.87 8.39
CA ASN A 123 13.07 -13.34 8.37
C ASN A 123 14.08 -12.21 8.10
N GLU A 124 13.61 -11.08 7.59
CA GLU A 124 14.45 -9.92 7.39
C GLU A 124 14.55 -9.08 8.67
N ASN A 125 15.69 -8.43 8.81
CA ASN A 125 15.99 -7.61 10.00
C ASN A 125 15.45 -6.19 9.87
N PHE A 126 14.18 -6.02 9.48
CA PHE A 126 13.55 -4.70 9.48
C PHE A 126 13.46 -4.18 10.92
N ARG A 127 13.89 -2.95 11.15
CA ARG A 127 13.77 -2.32 12.47
C ARG A 127 12.32 -2.07 12.85
N TYR A 128 11.49 -1.71 11.86
CA TYR A 128 10.06 -1.50 12.03
C TYR A 128 9.29 -2.07 10.85
N ILE A 129 8.07 -2.52 11.11
CA ILE A 129 7.07 -2.87 10.11
C ILE A 129 5.85 -2.01 10.39
N ALA A 130 5.57 -1.05 9.52
CA ALA A 130 4.41 -0.17 9.61
C ALA A 130 3.27 -0.74 8.78
N ILE A 131 2.20 -1.17 9.44
CA ILE A 131 1.03 -1.79 8.79
C ILE A 131 -0.16 -0.86 8.90
N ARG A 132 -0.78 -0.56 7.76
CA ARG A 132 -2.06 0.11 7.65
C ARG A 132 -2.91 -0.57 6.59
N ASP A 133 -3.96 -1.26 7.02
CA ASP A 133 -4.82 -1.98 6.07
C ASP A 133 -6.24 -2.14 6.62
N LEU A 134 -7.14 -2.63 5.77
CA LEU A 134 -8.50 -3.00 6.14
C LEU A 134 -8.47 -4.23 7.05
N THR A 135 -9.06 -4.10 8.22
CA THR A 135 -9.17 -5.23 9.16
C THR A 135 -10.63 -5.61 9.33
N PRO A 136 -11.05 -6.78 8.84
CA PRO A 136 -12.40 -7.26 9.08
C PRO A 136 -12.61 -7.51 10.57
N ARG A 137 -13.71 -7.00 11.12
CA ARG A 137 -14.10 -7.26 12.50
C ARG A 137 -14.74 -8.63 12.61
N LYS A 138 -14.72 -9.23 13.82
CA LYS A 138 -15.45 -10.48 14.11
C LYS A 138 -16.96 -10.42 13.80
N SER A 139 -17.50 -9.21 13.65
CA SER A 139 -18.90 -8.98 13.30
C SER A 139 -19.15 -8.82 11.79
N ILE A 140 -18.16 -9.10 10.92
CA ILE A 140 -18.34 -8.94 9.47
C ILE A 140 -19.42 -9.91 8.94
N ASP A 141 -19.53 -11.08 9.54
CA ASP A 141 -20.55 -12.09 9.18
C ASP A 141 -21.91 -11.81 9.79
N ARG A 142 -22.04 -10.75 10.60
CA ARG A 142 -23.32 -10.37 11.17
C ARG A 142 -24.19 -9.73 10.08
N MET A 143 -25.49 -10.10 10.04
CA MET A 143 -26.44 -9.41 9.17
C MET A 143 -26.40 -7.90 9.41
N SER A 144 -26.31 -7.14 8.33
CA SER A 144 -26.35 -5.68 8.39
C SER A 144 -27.71 -5.20 8.91
N ASP A 145 -27.72 -4.11 9.68
CA ASP A 145 -28.96 -3.45 10.07
C ASP A 145 -29.68 -2.93 8.81
N ILE A 146 -30.96 -3.23 8.69
CA ILE A 146 -31.75 -2.86 7.50
C ILE A 146 -31.80 -1.34 7.28
N ASN A 147 -31.74 -0.55 8.36
CA ASN A 147 -31.69 0.90 8.24
C ASN A 147 -30.36 1.38 7.67
N ASP A 148 -29.23 0.73 8.04
CA ASP A 148 -27.93 1.05 7.49
C ASP A 148 -27.86 0.65 6.01
N VAL A 149 -28.39 -0.52 5.64
CA VAL A 149 -28.50 -0.93 4.24
C VAL A 149 -29.34 0.08 3.45
N SER A 150 -30.51 0.47 3.96
CA SER A 150 -31.37 1.47 3.33
C SER A 150 -30.68 2.82 3.14
N ARG A 151 -29.91 3.27 4.14
CA ARG A 151 -29.13 4.52 4.05
C ARG A 151 -28.05 4.46 2.97
N VAL A 152 -27.34 3.34 2.86
CA VAL A 152 -26.32 3.14 1.81
C VAL A 152 -26.99 3.17 0.44
N LEU A 153 -28.04 2.39 0.23
CA LEU A 153 -28.77 2.34 -1.05
C LEU A 153 -29.36 3.70 -1.45
N HIS A 154 -29.88 4.47 -0.49
CA HIS A 154 -30.46 5.79 -0.76
C HIS A 154 -29.40 6.83 -1.16
N ASN A 155 -28.18 6.74 -0.63
CA ASN A 155 -27.13 7.72 -0.84
C ASN A 155 -26.05 7.26 -1.84
N ALA A 156 -26.08 6.01 -2.28
CA ALA A 156 -25.11 5.48 -3.22
C ALA A 156 -25.36 6.03 -4.64
N ASN A 157 -24.28 6.21 -5.38
CA ASN A 157 -24.39 6.55 -6.80
C ASN A 157 -25.02 5.36 -7.56
N PRO A 158 -26.10 5.56 -8.34
CA PRO A 158 -26.78 4.48 -9.05
C PRO A 158 -25.86 3.68 -9.99
N THR A 159 -24.89 4.34 -10.63
CA THR A 159 -23.91 3.67 -11.51
C THR A 159 -23.04 2.71 -10.72
N HIS A 160 -22.53 3.13 -9.56
CA HIS A 160 -21.69 2.28 -8.70
C HIS A 160 -22.50 1.13 -8.08
N LEU A 161 -23.78 1.34 -7.78
CA LEU A 161 -24.67 0.26 -7.33
C LEU A 161 -24.83 -0.80 -8.41
N ALA A 162 -25.09 -0.40 -9.64
CA ALA A 162 -25.24 -1.34 -10.76
C ALA A 162 -23.96 -2.15 -11.03
N GLU A 163 -22.78 -1.53 -10.86
CA GLU A 163 -21.50 -2.22 -10.96
C GLU A 163 -21.26 -3.23 -9.82
N PHE A 164 -21.82 -2.95 -8.64
CA PHE A 164 -21.69 -3.83 -7.49
C PHE A 164 -22.65 -5.03 -7.55
N GLU A 165 -23.80 -4.89 -8.22
CA GLU A 165 -24.81 -5.94 -8.38
C GLU A 165 -24.52 -6.87 -9.59
N ALA A 166 -23.58 -6.54 -10.46
CA ALA A 166 -23.24 -7.29 -11.68
C ALA A 166 -22.15 -8.34 -11.40
#